data_3d50e7a8ff0e3d8752f9dfa9c0eda1a2
#
_entry.id   3d50e7a8ff0e3d8752f9dfa9c0eda1a2
#
_cell.length_a   1.000
_cell.length_b   1.000
_cell.length_c   1.000
_cell.angle_alpha   90.00
_cell.angle_beta   90.00
_cell.angle_gamma   90.00
#
_symmetry.space_group_name_H-M   'P 1'
#
loop_
_entity.id
_entity.type
_entity.pdbx_description
1 polymer ?
#
loop_
_entity_poly.entity_id
_entity_poly.type
_entity_poly.pdbx_seq_one_letter_code
_entity_poly.pdbx_strand_id
1 'polypeptide(L)'
;MCKIAICDDDKEYREKIKTVIETEGILSSNEIRFYEYESGKELLEDADILHDLIFMDMRMPGLDGNKTVLKLREYNEAAILVFCSGCFEPTPDSINVGQPFRYIMKDL
;
A
#
# COMPACT_ATOMS: atom_id res chain seq x y z
N MET A 1 11.55 3.85 -13.65
CA MET A 1 10.48 4.58 -12.98
C MET A 1 9.98 3.78 -11.79
N CYS A 2 9.87 4.43 -10.65
CA CYS A 2 9.38 3.78 -9.44
C CYS A 2 7.85 3.77 -9.44
N LYS A 3 7.26 2.59 -9.34
CA LYS A 3 5.81 2.42 -9.33
C LYS A 3 5.34 2.27 -7.89
N ILE A 4 4.60 3.26 -7.42
CA ILE A 4 4.11 3.29 -6.04
C ILE A 4 2.60 3.15 -6.04
N ALA A 5 2.12 2.10 -5.39
CA ALA A 5 0.69 1.88 -5.21
C ALA A 5 0.25 2.39 -3.84
N ILE A 6 -0.89 3.05 -3.81
CA ILE A 6 -1.50 3.52 -2.56
C ILE A 6 -2.91 2.94 -2.52
N CYS A 7 -3.13 1.99 -1.64
CA CYS A 7 -4.39 1.25 -1.54
C CYS A 7 -5.08 1.63 -0.23
N ASP A 8 -6.07 2.50 -0.33
CA ASP A 8 -6.78 3.06 0.83
C ASP A 8 -8.10 3.63 0.33
N ASP A 9 -9.18 3.40 1.06
CA ASP A 9 -10.49 3.94 0.69
C ASP A 9 -10.66 5.43 1.02
N ASP A 10 -9.73 6.01 1.77
CA ASP A 10 -9.74 7.42 2.13
C ASP A 10 -8.88 8.22 1.15
N LYS A 11 -9.54 8.98 0.29
CA LYS A 11 -8.86 9.80 -0.71
C LYS A 11 -7.93 10.83 -0.10
N GLU A 12 -8.33 11.43 1.02
CA GLU A 12 -7.49 12.43 1.69
C GLU A 12 -6.18 11.82 2.17
N TYR A 13 -6.24 10.60 2.68
CA TYR A 13 -5.04 9.91 3.13
C TYR A 13 -4.12 9.55 1.97
N ARG A 14 -4.71 9.11 0.83
CA ARG A 14 -3.90 8.84 -0.36
C ARG A 14 -3.16 10.09 -0.83
N GLU A 15 -3.86 11.23 -0.86
CA GLU A 15 -3.25 12.50 -1.26
C GLU A 15 -2.15 12.91 -0.27
N LYS A 16 -2.35 12.67 1.01
CA LYS A 16 -1.37 12.97 2.04
C LYS A 16 -0.08 12.17 1.83
N ILE A 17 -0.20 10.89 1.55
CA ILE A 17 0.95 10.04 1.25
C ILE A 17 1.71 10.55 0.03
N LYS A 18 0.99 10.85 -1.04
CA LYS A 18 1.61 11.39 -2.26
C LYS A 18 2.36 12.67 -1.98
N THR A 19 1.74 13.58 -1.25
CA THR A 19 2.35 14.87 -0.92
C THR A 19 3.64 14.69 -0.13
N VAL A 20 3.64 13.80 0.85
CA VAL A 20 4.83 13.54 1.66
C VAL A 20 5.96 12.99 0.79
N ILE A 21 5.66 12.03 -0.07
CA ILE A 21 6.67 11.44 -0.96
C ILE A 21 7.26 12.48 -1.89
N GLU A 22 6.41 13.32 -2.48
CA GLU A 22 6.86 14.35 -3.41
C GLU A 22 7.65 15.45 -2.69
N THR A 23 7.24 15.81 -1.47
CA THR A 23 7.87 16.88 -0.70
C THR A 23 9.25 16.46 -0.17
N GLU A 24 9.41 15.22 0.24
CA GLU A 24 10.69 14.73 0.74
C GLU A 24 11.76 14.67 -0.34
N GLY A 25 11.35 14.60 -1.62
CA GLY A 25 12.28 14.85 -2.73
C GLY A 25 13.37 13.81 -2.95
N ILE A 26 13.20 12.59 -2.43
CA ILE A 26 14.19 11.54 -2.66
C ILE A 26 14.23 11.17 -4.15
N LEU A 27 13.05 11.15 -4.78
CA LEU A 27 12.91 10.95 -6.22
C LEU A 27 12.16 12.13 -6.81
N SER A 28 12.52 12.53 -8.02
CA SER A 28 11.79 13.59 -8.70
C SER A 28 10.42 13.05 -9.13
N SER A 29 9.47 13.97 -9.31
CA SER A 29 8.09 13.59 -9.66
C SER A 29 7.99 12.82 -10.97
N ASN A 30 8.91 13.04 -11.91
CA ASN A 30 8.92 12.32 -13.19
C ASN A 30 9.61 10.95 -13.09
N GLU A 31 10.18 10.62 -11.93
CA GLU A 31 10.74 9.29 -11.68
C GLU A 31 9.74 8.39 -10.93
N ILE A 32 8.61 8.92 -10.52
CA ILE A 32 7.59 8.23 -9.75
C ILE A 32 6.31 8.16 -10.55
N ARG A 33 5.67 7.00 -10.52
CA ARG A 33 4.32 6.84 -11.02
C ARG A 33 3.45 6.30 -9.90
N PHE A 34 2.39 7.06 -9.57
CA PHE A 34 1.45 6.68 -8.53
C PHE A 34 0.27 5.92 -9.12
N TYR A 35 -0.13 4.87 -8.41
CA TYR A 35 -1.32 4.09 -8.71
C TYR A 35 -2.19 4.10 -7.47
N GLU A 36 -3.40 4.62 -7.58
CA GLU A 36 -4.30 4.74 -6.44
C GLU A 36 -5.44 3.74 -6.57
N TYR A 37 -5.73 3.07 -5.48
CA TYR A 37 -6.79 2.07 -5.41
C TYR A 37 -7.63 2.32 -4.17
N GLU A 38 -8.94 2.19 -4.30
CA GLU A 38 -9.87 2.37 -3.18
C GLU A 38 -10.10 1.07 -2.41
N SER A 39 -9.69 -0.05 -2.97
CA SER A 39 -9.91 -1.36 -2.34
C SER A 39 -8.82 -2.34 -2.76
N GLY A 40 -8.70 -3.42 -2.00
CA GLY A 40 -7.79 -4.49 -2.35
C GLY A 40 -8.16 -5.16 -3.67
N LYS A 41 -9.46 -5.23 -3.96
CA LYS A 41 -9.93 -5.81 -5.22
C LYS A 41 -9.41 -5.01 -6.41
N GLU A 42 -9.46 -3.68 -6.36
CA GLU A 42 -8.94 -2.84 -7.44
C GLU A 42 -7.46 -3.05 -7.65
N LEU A 43 -6.70 -3.14 -6.55
CA LEU A 43 -5.27 -3.41 -6.64
C LEU A 43 -4.99 -4.74 -7.34
N LEU A 44 -5.72 -5.79 -6.97
CA LEU A 44 -5.52 -7.11 -7.54
C LEU A 44 -5.97 -7.19 -9.01
N GLU A 45 -6.89 -6.34 -9.43
CA GLU A 45 -7.29 -6.26 -10.83
C GLU A 45 -6.18 -5.73 -11.73
N ASP A 46 -5.21 -5.02 -11.15
CA ASP A 46 -4.03 -4.51 -11.85
C ASP A 46 -2.81 -5.44 -11.68
N ALA A 47 -3.03 -6.74 -11.62
CA ALA A 47 -1.96 -7.71 -11.39
C ALA A 47 -0.85 -7.68 -12.43
N ASP A 48 -1.13 -7.14 -13.62
CA ASP A 48 -0.12 -7.00 -14.68
C ASP A 48 0.93 -5.94 -14.34
N ILE A 49 0.63 -5.06 -13.38
CA ILE A 49 1.56 -4.02 -12.96
C ILE A 49 2.28 -4.51 -11.71
N LEU A 50 3.61 -4.62 -11.79
CA LEU A 50 4.42 -5.00 -10.65
C LEU A 50 4.91 -3.73 -9.94
N HIS A 51 4.17 -3.34 -8.93
CA HIS A 51 4.51 -2.15 -8.15
C HIS A 51 5.77 -2.40 -7.32
N ASP A 52 6.58 -1.35 -7.15
CA ASP A 52 7.82 -1.44 -6.38
C ASP A 52 7.58 -1.20 -4.89
N LEU A 53 6.65 -0.30 -4.58
CA LEU A 53 6.32 0.07 -3.21
C LEU A 53 4.79 0.14 -3.10
N ILE A 54 4.26 -0.46 -2.05
CA ILE A 54 2.80 -0.52 -1.85
C ILE A 54 2.46 -0.07 -0.44
N PHE A 55 1.68 0.99 -0.34
CA PHE A 55 1.06 1.42 0.91
C PHE A 55 -0.30 0.76 0.99
N MET A 56 -0.52 -0.06 2.00
CA MET A 56 -1.72 -0.88 2.12
C MET A 56 -2.47 -0.54 3.40
N ASP A 57 -3.71 -0.06 3.26
CA ASP A 57 -4.60 0.09 4.39
C ASP A 57 -5.07 -1.30 4.82
N MET A 58 -4.96 -1.59 6.10
CA MET A 58 -5.34 -2.89 6.64
C MET A 58 -6.86 -3.04 6.77
N ARG A 59 -7.59 -1.93 6.71
CA ARG A 59 -9.05 -1.96 6.79
C ARG A 59 -9.68 -1.25 5.61
N MET A 60 -10.26 -2.05 4.74
CA MET A 60 -10.99 -1.55 3.58
C MET A 60 -12.27 -2.37 3.41
N PRO A 61 -13.31 -1.77 2.82
CA PRO A 61 -14.54 -2.51 2.48
C PRO A 61 -14.22 -3.72 1.61
N GLY A 62 -14.88 -4.83 1.88
CA GLY A 62 -14.71 -6.06 1.12
C GLY A 62 -13.49 -6.86 1.56
N LEU A 63 -12.54 -7.00 0.67
CA LEU A 63 -11.32 -7.79 0.93
C LEU A 63 -10.37 -6.97 1.81
N ASP A 64 -10.04 -7.48 2.99
CA ASP A 64 -9.15 -6.77 3.91
C ASP A 64 -7.69 -6.80 3.45
N GLY A 65 -6.85 -6.00 4.13
CA GLY A 65 -5.46 -5.86 3.75
C GLY A 65 -4.67 -7.17 3.81
N ASN A 66 -4.91 -8.00 4.82
CA ASN A 66 -4.21 -9.28 4.96
C ASN A 66 -4.52 -10.21 3.78
N LYS A 67 -5.80 -10.33 3.44
CA LYS A 67 -6.22 -11.19 2.33
C LYS A 67 -5.71 -10.65 1.00
N THR A 68 -5.73 -9.34 0.83
CA THR A 68 -5.21 -8.71 -0.37
C THR A 68 -3.73 -9.03 -0.56
N VAL A 69 -2.95 -8.88 0.50
CA VAL A 69 -1.50 -9.10 0.41
C VAL A 69 -1.17 -10.57 0.18
N LEU A 70 -1.93 -11.47 0.77
CA LEU A 70 -1.73 -12.89 0.52
C LEU A 70 -1.83 -13.22 -0.97
N LYS A 71 -2.84 -12.66 -1.64
CA LYS A 71 -3.02 -12.83 -3.07
C LYS A 71 -1.97 -12.08 -3.89
N LEU A 72 -1.62 -10.88 -3.45
CA LEU A 72 -0.58 -10.07 -4.11
C LEU A 72 0.75 -10.81 -4.16
N ARG A 73 1.13 -11.46 -3.06
CA ARG A 73 2.41 -12.16 -2.97
C ARG A 73 2.52 -13.35 -3.90
N GLU A 74 1.42 -13.84 -4.43
CA GLU A 74 1.44 -14.91 -5.41
C GLU A 74 2.08 -14.44 -6.74
N TYR A 75 2.02 -13.15 -7.06
CA TYR A 75 2.57 -12.64 -8.31
C TYR A 75 3.58 -11.50 -8.13
N ASN A 76 3.69 -10.93 -6.94
CA ASN A 76 4.64 -9.84 -6.70
C ASN A 76 5.32 -10.04 -5.35
N GLU A 77 6.38 -10.83 -5.33
CA GLU A 77 7.13 -11.12 -4.12
C GLU A 77 8.09 -10.00 -3.73
N ALA A 78 8.54 -9.22 -4.71
CA ALA A 78 9.59 -8.24 -4.52
C ALA A 78 9.11 -6.89 -4.00
N ALA A 79 7.82 -6.60 -4.08
CA ALA A 79 7.30 -5.31 -3.65
C ALA A 79 7.57 -5.05 -2.16
N ILE A 80 7.96 -3.81 -1.87
CA ILE A 80 8.09 -3.38 -0.48
C ILE A 80 6.71 -2.96 0.00
N LEU A 81 6.26 -3.59 1.09
CA LEU A 81 4.94 -3.31 1.66
C LEU A 81 5.06 -2.42 2.88
N VAL A 82 4.21 -1.39 2.93
CA VAL A 82 4.06 -0.53 4.10
C VAL A 82 2.60 -0.63 4.51
N PHE A 83 2.35 -1.24 5.65
CA PHE A 83 1.00 -1.33 6.18
C PHE A 83 0.63 -0.06 6.92
N CYS A 84 -0.57 0.44 6.65
CA CYS A 84 -1.11 1.63 7.31
C CYS A 84 -2.37 1.25 8.07
N SER A 85 -2.48 1.68 9.31
CA SER A 85 -3.64 1.37 10.14
C SER A 85 -4.02 2.56 11.00
N GLY A 86 -5.31 2.85 11.06
CA GLY A 86 -5.85 3.93 11.90
C GLY A 86 -6.20 3.51 13.31
N CYS A 87 -6.37 2.22 13.57
CA CYS A 87 -7.00 1.77 14.80
C CYS A 87 -6.34 0.59 15.51
N PHE A 88 -5.43 -0.12 14.86
CA PHE A 88 -4.95 -1.40 15.39
C PHE A 88 -3.45 -1.52 15.33
N GLU A 89 -2.92 -2.22 16.32
CA GLU A 89 -1.51 -2.59 16.30
C GLU A 89 -1.29 -3.77 15.34
N PRO A 90 -0.07 -3.95 14.84
CA PRO A 90 0.24 -5.09 14.00
C PRO A 90 -0.05 -6.39 14.73
N THR A 91 -0.69 -7.33 14.04
CA THR A 91 -0.88 -8.67 14.56
C THR A 91 0.20 -9.58 14.00
N PRO A 92 0.49 -10.71 14.66
CA PRO A 92 1.42 -11.70 14.08
C PRO A 92 1.00 -12.13 12.68
N ASP A 93 -0.30 -12.27 12.43
CA ASP A 93 -0.80 -12.65 11.11
C ASP A 93 -0.48 -11.59 10.06
N SER A 94 -0.66 -10.31 10.37
CA SER A 94 -0.34 -9.22 9.45
C SER A 94 1.12 -9.26 9.05
N ILE A 95 1.99 -9.44 10.01
CA ILE A 95 3.44 -9.45 9.79
C ILE A 95 3.85 -10.71 9.01
N ASN A 96 3.33 -11.86 9.40
CA ASN A 96 3.74 -13.13 8.79
C ASN A 96 3.20 -13.30 7.37
N VAL A 97 1.97 -12.88 7.13
CA VAL A 97 1.34 -13.02 5.81
C VAL A 97 1.91 -12.01 4.82
N GLY A 98 1.99 -10.76 5.22
CA GLY A 98 2.40 -9.67 4.33
C GLY A 98 3.89 -9.47 4.23
N GLN A 99 4.63 -9.87 5.26
CA GLN A 99 6.07 -9.60 5.36
C GLN A 99 6.35 -8.12 5.06
N PRO A 100 5.68 -7.20 5.78
CA PRO A 100 5.82 -5.78 5.47
C PRO A 100 7.19 -5.26 5.86
N PHE A 101 7.66 -4.28 5.10
CA PHE A 101 8.87 -3.55 5.46
C PHE A 101 8.61 -2.65 6.67
N ARG A 102 7.42 -2.06 6.72
CA ARG A 102 7.04 -1.17 7.81
C ARG A 102 5.56 -1.28 8.12
N TYR A 103 5.23 -0.89 9.34
CA TYR A 103 3.86 -0.75 9.79
C TYR A 103 3.70 0.68 10.31
N ILE A 104 2.77 1.42 9.73
CA ILE A 104 2.55 2.82 10.08
C ILE A 104 1.15 2.98 10.65
N MET A 105 1.06 3.66 11.82
CA MET A 105 -0.22 4.04 12.38
C MET A 105 -0.65 5.37 11.79
N LYS A 106 -1.88 5.45 11.34
CA LYS A 106 -2.44 6.72 10.85
C LYS A 106 -2.68 7.64 12.02
N ASP A 107 -2.39 8.91 11.84
CA ASP A 107 -2.76 9.93 12.81
C ASP A 107 -4.26 10.17 12.76
N LEU A 108 -4.89 10.21 13.90
CA LEU A 108 -6.34 10.42 14.01
C LEU A 108 -6.70 11.88 14.17
#